data_7d12cd928040e1c6e9105504d2d16edf
#
_entry.id   7d12cd928040e1c6e9105504d2d16edf
#
_cell.length_a   1.000
_cell.length_b   1.000
_cell.length_c   1.000
_cell.angle_alpha   90.00
_cell.angle_beta   90.00
_cell.angle_gamma   90.00
#
_symmetry.space_group_name_H-M   'P 1'
#
loop_
_entity.id
_entity.type
_entity.pdbx_description
1 polymer ?
#
loop_
_entity_poly.entity_id
_entity_poly.type
_entity_poly.pdbx_seq_one_letter_code
_entity_poly.pdbx_strand_id
1 'polypeptide(L)'
;STTDAWGFPQGAWHGTGEAVKFQQTTEEKDAERDLKWARMLHPTKGFSGVPTAVLKRRWRKGVPRGWRRAAWPELMDHGPAEFKTAAGLRQITYQSLVNSPPSSYDEVIEKDVVRTFPRHARFATAVADGGRSAGGDDEAAAISSLRRILRAYAALDKECGYCQGMNYVAGLLLLACDSASRSPNDPCASSDAADDEERCFWPLVATARGPRTRLRDLYLPSM
;
A
#
# COMPACT_ATOMS: atom_id res chain seq x y z
N SER A 1 -23.51 -5.74 5.64
CA SER A 1 -23.14 -4.32 5.90
C SER A 1 -22.52 -3.76 4.63
N THR A 2 -22.96 -2.55 4.27
CA THR A 2 -22.39 -1.81 3.14
C THR A 2 -21.04 -1.23 3.56
N THR A 3 -20.05 -1.36 2.69
CA THR A 3 -18.73 -0.72 2.89
C THR A 3 -18.60 0.49 1.98
N ASP A 4 -17.72 1.42 2.37
CA ASP A 4 -17.34 2.55 1.51
C ASP A 4 -16.39 2.08 0.37
N ALA A 5 -16.02 3.00 -0.50
CA ALA A 5 -15.11 2.74 -1.62
C ALA A 5 -13.72 2.22 -1.17
N TRP A 6 -13.39 2.32 0.11
CA TRP A 6 -12.13 1.86 0.69
C TRP A 6 -12.25 0.50 1.40
N GLY A 7 -13.48 -0.06 1.53
CA GLY A 7 -13.75 -1.32 2.21
C GLY A 7 -13.99 -1.20 3.71
N PHE A 8 -14.15 0.01 4.25
CA PHE A 8 -14.55 0.20 5.64
C PHE A 8 -16.08 0.21 5.79
N PRO A 9 -16.63 -0.33 6.91
CA PRO A 9 -18.06 -0.28 7.16
C PRO A 9 -18.59 1.15 7.14
N GLN A 10 -19.71 1.36 6.43
CA GLN A 10 -20.36 2.67 6.38
C GLN A 10 -20.98 3.01 7.75
N GLY A 11 -20.55 4.13 8.32
CA GLY A 11 -21.17 4.69 9.54
C GLY A 11 -22.37 5.59 9.25
N ALA A 12 -23.00 6.12 10.31
CA ALA A 12 -24.15 7.00 10.20
C ALA A 12 -23.94 8.24 9.31
N TRP A 13 -22.71 8.75 9.22
CA TRP A 13 -22.37 9.89 8.38
C TRP A 13 -22.52 9.59 6.88
N HIS A 14 -22.22 8.37 6.44
CA HIS A 14 -22.25 7.98 5.02
C HIS A 14 -23.66 8.04 4.40
N GLY A 15 -24.70 8.00 5.21
CA GLY A 15 -26.11 8.14 4.77
C GLY A 15 -26.59 9.59 4.67
N THR A 16 -25.78 10.58 5.04
CA THR A 16 -26.18 11.99 4.96
C THR A 16 -26.09 12.54 3.54
N GLY A 17 -26.95 13.51 3.19
CA GLY A 17 -26.93 14.15 1.87
C GLY A 17 -25.58 14.81 1.55
N GLU A 18 -24.83 15.26 2.54
CA GLU A 18 -23.49 15.83 2.38
C GLU A 18 -22.46 14.76 2.02
N ALA A 19 -22.50 13.59 2.69
CA ALA A 19 -21.61 12.48 2.39
C ALA A 19 -21.84 11.94 0.97
N VAL A 20 -23.09 11.82 0.55
CA VAL A 20 -23.44 11.38 -0.81
C VAL A 20 -22.91 12.36 -1.87
N LYS A 21 -23.10 13.67 -1.66
CA LYS A 21 -22.55 14.71 -2.55
C LYS A 21 -21.02 14.68 -2.60
N PHE A 22 -20.37 14.53 -1.44
CA PHE A 22 -18.91 14.43 -1.36
C PHE A 22 -18.40 13.22 -2.13
N GLN A 23 -19.05 12.06 -1.98
CA GLN A 23 -18.68 10.84 -2.67
C GLN A 23 -18.84 10.97 -4.19
N GLN A 24 -20.00 11.47 -4.69
CA GLN A 24 -20.24 11.72 -6.11
C GLN A 24 -19.19 12.66 -6.71
N THR A 25 -18.92 13.79 -6.05
CA THR A 25 -17.91 14.75 -6.52
C THR A 25 -16.50 14.13 -6.55
N THR A 26 -16.21 13.19 -5.66
CA THR A 26 -14.92 12.49 -5.62
C THR A 26 -14.83 11.48 -6.76
N GLU A 27 -15.88 10.72 -7.02
CA GLU A 27 -15.96 9.75 -8.12
C GLU A 27 -15.82 10.43 -9.49
N GLU A 28 -16.52 11.54 -9.71
CA GLU A 28 -16.40 12.33 -10.94
C GLU A 28 -14.96 12.85 -11.15
N LYS A 29 -14.34 13.39 -10.11
CA LYS A 29 -12.96 13.85 -10.17
C LYS A 29 -11.97 12.72 -10.40
N ASP A 30 -12.22 11.55 -9.83
CA ASP A 30 -11.36 10.38 -10.02
C ASP A 30 -11.52 9.83 -11.44
N ALA A 31 -12.71 9.79 -12.02
CA ALA A 31 -12.92 9.42 -13.41
C ALA A 31 -12.18 10.37 -14.39
N GLU A 32 -12.29 11.69 -14.19
CA GLU A 32 -11.56 12.66 -15.00
C GLU A 32 -10.01 12.50 -14.86
N ARG A 33 -9.54 12.20 -13.67
CA ARG A 33 -8.13 11.95 -13.41
C ARG A 33 -7.68 10.64 -14.06
N ASP A 34 -8.49 9.60 -14.00
CA ASP A 34 -8.20 8.29 -14.60
C ASP A 34 -7.88 8.44 -16.09
N LEU A 35 -8.72 9.14 -16.85
CA LEU A 35 -8.47 9.44 -18.25
C LEU A 35 -7.17 10.22 -18.51
N LYS A 36 -6.84 11.16 -17.62
CA LYS A 36 -5.59 11.93 -17.71
C LYS A 36 -4.35 11.07 -17.42
N TRP A 37 -4.48 10.09 -16.54
CA TRP A 37 -3.43 9.13 -16.21
C TRP A 37 -3.25 8.13 -17.37
N ALA A 38 -4.34 7.59 -17.91
CA ALA A 38 -4.31 6.70 -19.07
C ALA A 38 -3.60 7.32 -20.28
N ARG A 39 -3.88 8.60 -20.56
CA ARG A 39 -3.25 9.32 -21.69
C ARG A 39 -1.77 9.65 -21.45
N MET A 40 -1.33 9.67 -20.23
CA MET A 40 0.07 9.99 -19.87
C MET A 40 0.97 8.77 -19.98
N LEU A 41 0.41 7.57 -19.77
CA LEU A 41 1.18 6.34 -19.75
C LEU A 41 1.33 5.74 -21.14
N HIS A 42 2.54 5.31 -21.44
CA HIS A 42 2.76 4.54 -22.67
C HIS A 42 2.43 3.06 -22.39
N PRO A 43 1.66 2.38 -23.25
CA PRO A 43 1.22 1.00 -23.02
C PRO A 43 2.36 0.00 -22.71
N THR A 44 3.54 0.21 -23.29
CA THR A 44 4.69 -0.69 -23.12
C THR A 44 5.83 -0.10 -22.29
N LYS A 45 5.85 1.22 -22.08
CA LYS A 45 6.95 1.91 -21.37
C LYS A 45 6.54 2.45 -20.02
N GLY A 46 5.28 2.27 -19.64
CA GLY A 46 4.75 2.82 -18.38
C GLY A 46 5.03 4.30 -18.25
N PHE A 47 5.66 4.71 -17.14
CA PHE A 47 6.04 6.09 -16.87
C PHE A 47 7.36 6.51 -17.53
N SER A 48 8.09 5.58 -18.16
CA SER A 48 9.36 5.89 -18.84
C SER A 48 9.13 6.85 -19.99
N GLY A 49 9.86 7.96 -19.97
CA GLY A 49 9.70 9.04 -20.96
C GLY A 49 8.71 10.14 -20.57
N VAL A 50 7.94 9.98 -19.48
CA VAL A 50 7.12 11.08 -18.95
C VAL A 50 8.02 12.09 -18.22
N PRO A 51 7.99 13.38 -18.57
CA PRO A 51 8.82 14.38 -17.90
C PRO A 51 8.54 14.44 -16.40
N THR A 52 9.56 14.44 -15.57
CA THR A 52 9.47 14.47 -14.10
C THR A 52 8.58 15.60 -13.58
N ALA A 53 8.59 16.77 -14.22
CA ALA A 53 7.74 17.89 -13.83
C ALA A 53 6.25 17.58 -14.03
N VAL A 54 5.90 16.82 -15.07
CA VAL A 54 4.53 16.38 -15.35
C VAL A 54 4.09 15.36 -14.29
N LEU A 55 4.95 14.38 -14.00
CA LEU A 55 4.71 13.39 -12.95
C LEU A 55 4.51 14.08 -11.59
N LYS A 56 5.44 14.94 -11.16
CA LYS A 56 5.32 15.69 -9.88
C LYS A 56 4.02 16.47 -9.79
N ARG A 57 3.61 17.15 -10.85
CA ARG A 57 2.36 17.91 -10.89
C ARG A 57 1.13 16.99 -10.76
N ARG A 58 1.15 15.83 -11.42
CA ARG A 58 0.05 14.85 -11.36
C ARG A 58 -0.05 14.22 -9.98
N TRP A 59 1.06 13.79 -9.40
CA TRP A 59 1.10 13.21 -8.04
C TRP A 59 0.59 14.17 -6.97
N ARG A 60 0.98 15.45 -7.04
CA ARG A 60 0.47 16.47 -6.09
C ARG A 60 -1.04 16.66 -6.16
N LYS A 61 -1.65 16.37 -7.30
CA LYS A 61 -3.12 16.40 -7.47
C LYS A 61 -3.80 15.12 -6.99
N GLY A 62 -3.04 14.13 -6.61
CA GLY A 62 -3.48 12.80 -6.20
C GLY A 62 -3.46 11.77 -7.33
N VAL A 63 -3.19 10.53 -6.95
CA VAL A 63 -3.21 9.36 -7.82
C VAL A 63 -4.59 8.72 -7.70
N PRO A 64 -5.35 8.56 -8.80
CA PRO A 64 -6.62 7.85 -8.77
C PRO A 64 -6.44 6.44 -8.24
N ARG A 65 -7.45 5.90 -7.58
CA ARG A 65 -7.36 4.61 -6.90
C ARG A 65 -6.83 3.51 -7.81
N GLY A 66 -7.36 3.40 -9.02
CA GLY A 66 -6.99 2.37 -9.99
C GLY A 66 -5.54 2.44 -10.51
N TRP A 67 -4.84 3.56 -10.27
CA TRP A 67 -3.46 3.78 -10.72
C TRP A 67 -2.42 3.69 -9.60
N ARG A 68 -2.85 3.60 -8.34
CA ARG A 68 -1.90 3.61 -7.20
C ARG A 68 -0.94 2.44 -7.24
N ARG A 69 -1.45 1.26 -7.59
CA ARG A 69 -0.68 0.03 -7.72
C ARG A 69 0.45 0.17 -8.75
N ALA A 70 0.19 0.78 -9.89
CA ALA A 70 1.19 1.03 -10.92
C ALA A 70 2.09 2.23 -10.59
N ALA A 71 1.51 3.30 -10.05
CA ALA A 71 2.20 4.58 -9.89
C ALA A 71 3.13 4.63 -8.67
N TRP A 72 2.80 3.98 -7.57
CA TRP A 72 3.57 4.08 -6.33
C TRP A 72 4.93 3.38 -6.40
N PRO A 73 5.05 2.15 -6.91
CA PRO A 73 6.37 1.54 -7.13
C PRO A 73 7.23 2.34 -8.11
N GLU A 74 6.65 2.82 -9.21
CA GLU A 74 7.34 3.64 -10.19
C GLU A 74 7.81 4.99 -9.63
N LEU A 75 7.02 5.59 -8.73
CA LEU A 75 7.41 6.79 -8.00
C LEU A 75 8.70 6.56 -7.20
N MET A 76 8.83 5.36 -6.61
CA MET A 76 9.99 4.99 -5.79
C MET A 76 11.21 4.63 -6.64
N ASP A 77 11.00 4.06 -7.84
CA ASP A 77 12.09 3.68 -8.76
C ASP A 77 12.54 4.81 -9.69
N HIS A 78 11.58 5.51 -10.30
CA HIS A 78 11.82 6.54 -11.33
C HIS A 78 11.51 7.94 -10.87
N GLY A 79 11.03 8.10 -9.65
CA GLY A 79 10.78 9.39 -9.03
C GLY A 79 12.04 10.23 -8.81
N PRO A 80 11.91 11.41 -8.24
CA PRO A 80 13.04 12.23 -7.83
C PRO A 80 14.04 11.42 -6.99
N ALA A 81 15.33 11.73 -7.13
CA ALA A 81 16.41 11.03 -6.42
C ALA A 81 16.19 10.94 -4.89
N GLU A 82 15.44 11.89 -4.35
CA GLU A 82 15.03 11.92 -2.94
C GLU A 82 14.15 10.74 -2.49
N PHE A 83 13.56 9.98 -3.42
CA PHE A 83 12.79 8.77 -3.13
C PHE A 83 13.54 7.47 -3.48
N LYS A 84 14.69 7.58 -4.16
CA LYS A 84 15.48 6.44 -4.58
C LYS A 84 16.34 5.90 -3.44
N THR A 85 15.72 5.19 -2.52
CA THR A 85 16.44 4.47 -1.45
C THR A 85 16.93 3.10 -1.88
N ALA A 86 16.35 2.54 -2.92
CA ALA A 86 16.62 1.17 -3.34
C ALA A 86 17.90 1.00 -4.15
N ALA A 87 18.54 2.08 -4.63
CA ALA A 87 19.71 1.97 -5.52
C ALA A 87 20.89 1.18 -4.92
N GLY A 88 21.09 1.24 -3.60
CA GLY A 88 22.09 0.44 -2.89
C GLY A 88 21.60 -0.94 -2.43
N LEU A 89 20.29 -1.21 -2.52
CA LEU A 89 19.66 -2.44 -2.02
C LEU A 89 19.27 -3.41 -3.16
N ARG A 90 19.55 -3.08 -4.40
CA ARG A 90 19.14 -3.86 -5.59
C ARG A 90 19.66 -5.31 -5.64
N GLN A 91 20.61 -5.67 -4.79
CA GLN A 91 21.09 -7.06 -4.67
C GLN A 91 20.22 -7.91 -3.72
N ILE A 92 19.33 -7.27 -2.95
CA ILE A 92 18.45 -7.94 -2.01
C ILE A 92 17.07 -8.06 -2.67
N THR A 93 16.57 -9.28 -2.78
CA THR A 93 15.22 -9.53 -3.31
C THR A 93 14.23 -9.58 -2.16
N TYR A 94 12.98 -9.17 -2.41
CA TYR A 94 11.90 -9.33 -1.44
C TYR A 94 11.78 -10.78 -0.98
N GLN A 95 11.83 -11.73 -1.90
CA GLN A 95 11.75 -13.15 -1.60
C GLN A 95 12.84 -13.65 -0.65
N SER A 96 14.07 -13.14 -0.77
CA SER A 96 15.14 -13.50 0.17
C SER A 96 14.88 -12.99 1.58
N LEU A 97 14.23 -11.84 1.72
CA LEU A 97 13.85 -11.27 3.02
C LEU A 97 12.67 -12.01 3.65
N VAL A 98 11.67 -12.39 2.86
CA VAL A 98 10.54 -13.21 3.34
C VAL A 98 11.02 -14.56 3.91
N ASN A 99 12.04 -15.14 3.29
CA ASN A 99 12.64 -16.41 3.71
C ASN A 99 13.68 -16.24 4.84
N SER A 100 13.83 -15.05 5.40
CA SER A 100 14.76 -14.83 6.53
C SER A 100 14.31 -15.62 7.77
N PRO A 101 15.27 -16.05 8.62
CA PRO A 101 14.91 -16.73 9.86
C PRO A 101 14.07 -15.83 10.77
N PRO A 102 13.32 -16.44 11.71
CA PRO A 102 12.55 -15.69 12.69
C PRO A 102 13.39 -14.68 13.45
N SER A 103 12.79 -13.55 13.79
CA SER A 103 13.42 -12.46 14.52
C SER A 103 12.74 -12.24 15.88
N SER A 104 13.39 -11.47 16.76
CA SER A 104 12.79 -11.04 18.02
C SER A 104 11.55 -10.16 17.86
N TYR A 105 11.31 -9.64 16.65
CA TYR A 105 10.16 -8.80 16.33
C TYR A 105 8.90 -9.60 15.97
N ASP A 106 9.02 -10.89 15.67
CA ASP A 106 7.93 -11.70 15.15
C ASP A 106 6.73 -11.73 16.11
N GLU A 107 6.97 -11.86 17.41
CA GLU A 107 5.89 -11.88 18.42
C GLU A 107 5.11 -10.55 18.47
N VAL A 108 5.82 -9.42 18.33
CA VAL A 108 5.18 -8.10 18.34
C VAL A 108 4.42 -7.88 17.04
N ILE A 109 4.99 -8.29 15.90
CA ILE A 109 4.34 -8.24 14.59
C ILE A 109 3.02 -9.02 14.62
N GLU A 110 3.00 -10.25 15.17
CA GLU A 110 1.77 -11.06 15.26
C GLU A 110 0.67 -10.35 16.05
N LYS A 111 1.01 -9.70 17.17
CA LYS A 111 0.03 -8.95 17.97
C LYS A 111 -0.52 -7.75 17.21
N ASP A 112 0.30 -7.10 16.38
CA ASP A 112 -0.07 -5.90 15.65
C ASP A 112 -0.84 -6.19 14.36
N VAL A 113 -0.50 -7.27 13.67
CA VAL A 113 -1.16 -7.66 12.42
C VAL A 113 -2.65 -7.90 12.63
N VAL A 114 -3.03 -8.65 13.67
CA VAL A 114 -4.45 -8.97 13.96
C VAL A 114 -5.29 -7.76 14.36
N ARG A 115 -4.67 -6.68 14.83
CA ARG A 115 -5.34 -5.43 15.20
C ARG A 115 -5.26 -4.33 14.13
N THR A 116 -4.64 -4.63 12.98
CA THR A 116 -4.54 -3.69 11.86
C THR A 116 -5.85 -3.63 11.11
N PHE A 117 -6.50 -2.49 11.11
CA PHE A 117 -7.78 -2.25 10.43
C PHE A 117 -8.86 -3.33 10.67
N PRO A 118 -9.17 -3.70 11.92
CA PRO A 118 -10.01 -4.86 12.24
C PRO A 118 -11.45 -4.74 11.71
N ARG A 119 -11.88 -3.52 11.33
CA ARG A 119 -13.20 -3.25 10.74
C ARG A 119 -13.19 -3.20 9.22
N HIS A 120 -12.01 -3.29 8.60
CA HIS A 120 -11.90 -3.28 7.14
C HIS A 120 -12.19 -4.67 6.58
N ALA A 121 -12.99 -4.77 5.50
CA ALA A 121 -13.45 -6.04 4.93
C ALA A 121 -12.32 -7.04 4.62
N ARG A 122 -11.12 -6.58 4.24
CA ARG A 122 -9.95 -7.44 3.94
C ARG A 122 -9.13 -7.84 5.15
N PHE A 123 -9.27 -7.16 6.29
CA PHE A 123 -8.51 -7.41 7.52
C PHE A 123 -9.37 -7.89 8.67
N ALA A 124 -10.71 -7.87 8.53
CA ALA A 124 -11.62 -8.34 9.55
C ALA A 124 -11.46 -9.85 9.72
N THR A 125 -11.07 -10.30 10.90
CA THR A 125 -11.02 -11.73 11.22
C THR A 125 -12.37 -12.19 11.76
N ALA A 126 -12.75 -13.42 11.50
CA ALA A 126 -14.01 -14.03 11.94
C ALA A 126 -14.25 -14.00 13.46
N VAL A 127 -13.24 -13.60 14.24
CA VAL A 127 -13.27 -13.62 15.71
C VAL A 127 -13.94 -12.37 16.31
N ALA A 128 -14.10 -11.28 15.53
CA ALA A 128 -14.56 -10.01 16.09
C ALA A 128 -16.06 -9.94 16.41
N ASP A 129 -16.89 -10.83 15.88
CA ASP A 129 -18.36 -10.68 15.99
C ASP A 129 -19.16 -11.98 16.26
N GLY A 130 -18.56 -13.06 16.73
CA GLY A 130 -19.28 -14.29 17.10
C GLY A 130 -20.15 -14.89 15.98
N GLY A 131 -20.02 -14.42 14.76
CA GLY A 131 -20.80 -14.79 13.60
C GLY A 131 -19.91 -15.06 12.39
N ARG A 132 -20.26 -16.10 11.65
CA ARG A 132 -19.61 -16.61 10.45
C ARG A 132 -18.95 -15.52 9.60
N SER A 133 -17.66 -15.69 9.31
CA SER A 133 -16.88 -15.00 8.30
C SER A 133 -17.67 -14.88 6.99
N ALA A 134 -17.92 -13.66 6.56
CA ALA A 134 -18.43 -13.37 5.24
C ALA A 134 -17.27 -13.12 4.23
N GLY A 135 -16.03 -13.16 4.71
CA GLY A 135 -14.82 -13.03 3.91
C GLY A 135 -14.05 -14.36 3.94
N GLY A 136 -14.02 -15.07 2.83
CA GLY A 136 -13.35 -16.36 2.69
C GLY A 136 -11.81 -16.23 2.75
N ASP A 137 -11.12 -17.01 1.94
CA ASP A 137 -9.66 -17.13 1.87
C ASP A 137 -8.91 -15.79 1.66
N ASP A 138 -9.56 -14.76 1.10
CA ASP A 138 -9.00 -13.44 0.86
C ASP A 138 -8.68 -12.65 2.14
N GLU A 139 -9.45 -12.86 3.20
CA GLU A 139 -9.28 -12.20 4.49
C GLU A 139 -8.02 -12.70 5.21
N ALA A 140 -7.85 -14.01 5.22
CA ALA A 140 -6.63 -14.63 5.73
C ALA A 140 -5.41 -14.26 4.87
N ALA A 141 -5.58 -14.03 3.57
CA ALA A 141 -4.53 -13.64 2.65
C ALA A 141 -3.95 -12.25 2.97
N ALA A 142 -4.79 -11.23 3.22
CA ALA A 142 -4.31 -9.87 3.52
C ALA A 142 -3.50 -9.81 4.83
N ILE A 143 -3.94 -10.54 5.86
CA ILE A 143 -3.22 -10.64 7.13
C ILE A 143 -1.88 -11.35 6.94
N SER A 144 -1.88 -12.43 6.18
CA SER A 144 -0.67 -13.19 5.86
C SER A 144 0.33 -12.37 5.04
N SER A 145 -0.17 -11.58 4.08
CA SER A 145 0.65 -10.65 3.29
C SER A 145 1.25 -9.55 4.16
N LEU A 146 0.45 -8.94 5.04
CA LEU A 146 0.92 -7.92 5.97
C LEU A 146 2.03 -8.45 6.88
N ARG A 147 1.86 -9.65 7.40
CA ARG A 147 2.87 -10.35 8.22
C ARG A 147 4.18 -10.51 7.46
N ARG A 148 4.14 -11.02 6.23
CA ARG A 148 5.35 -11.24 5.41
C ARG A 148 6.05 -9.93 5.11
N ILE A 149 5.33 -8.87 4.75
CA ILE A 149 5.87 -7.54 4.47
C ILE A 149 6.60 -6.99 5.70
N LEU A 150 6.00 -7.06 6.89
CA LEU A 150 6.59 -6.52 8.10
C LEU A 150 7.82 -7.32 8.56
N ARG A 151 7.78 -8.64 8.46
CA ARG A 151 8.95 -9.50 8.76
C ARG A 151 10.09 -9.25 7.78
N ALA A 152 9.78 -9.11 6.49
CA ALA A 152 10.78 -8.76 5.47
C ALA A 152 11.40 -7.39 5.75
N TYR A 153 10.62 -6.40 6.19
CA TYR A 153 11.15 -5.10 6.58
C TYR A 153 12.08 -5.19 7.81
N ALA A 154 11.68 -5.92 8.84
CA ALA A 154 12.51 -6.13 10.03
C ALA A 154 13.82 -6.87 9.70
N ALA A 155 13.80 -7.79 8.74
CA ALA A 155 14.99 -8.47 8.26
C ALA A 155 15.92 -7.55 7.44
N LEU A 156 15.36 -6.60 6.69
CA LEU A 156 16.09 -5.62 5.89
C LEU A 156 16.76 -4.55 6.76
N ASP A 157 16.03 -3.99 7.69
CA ASP A 157 16.49 -2.89 8.55
C ASP A 157 16.73 -3.36 9.98
N LYS A 158 17.84 -4.04 10.19
CA LYS A 158 18.20 -4.63 11.50
C LYS A 158 18.42 -3.60 12.61
N GLU A 159 18.69 -2.35 12.27
CA GLU A 159 18.89 -1.29 13.24
C GLU A 159 17.55 -0.78 13.81
N CYS A 160 16.57 -0.57 12.96
CA CYS A 160 15.22 -0.15 13.34
C CYS A 160 14.33 -1.36 13.70
N GLY A 161 14.46 -2.45 12.95
CA GLY A 161 13.61 -3.61 13.08
C GLY A 161 12.15 -3.28 12.78
N TYR A 162 11.26 -3.78 13.63
CA TYR A 162 9.84 -3.47 13.60
C TYR A 162 9.47 -2.56 14.78
N CYS A 163 8.71 -1.50 14.50
CA CYS A 163 8.11 -0.65 15.51
C CYS A 163 6.60 -0.56 15.34
N GLN A 164 5.87 -0.47 16.45
CA GLN A 164 4.43 -0.30 16.46
C GLN A 164 4.03 0.94 15.64
N GLY A 165 3.00 0.79 14.80
CA GLY A 165 2.56 1.83 13.86
C GLY A 165 3.00 1.54 12.42
N MET A 166 4.10 0.83 12.19
CA MET A 166 4.50 0.40 10.84
C MET A 166 3.47 -0.51 10.19
N ASN A 167 2.75 -1.30 10.98
CA ASN A 167 1.64 -2.15 10.53
C ASN A 167 0.54 -1.35 9.84
N TYR A 168 0.18 -0.16 10.32
CA TYR A 168 -0.82 0.69 9.68
C TYR A 168 -0.32 1.27 8.36
N VAL A 169 0.94 1.67 8.29
CA VAL A 169 1.55 2.17 7.04
C VAL A 169 1.60 1.05 5.99
N ALA A 170 2.09 -0.13 6.36
CA ALA A 170 2.13 -1.29 5.48
C ALA A 170 0.73 -1.74 5.05
N GLY A 171 -0.22 -1.78 5.99
CA GLY A 171 -1.63 -2.12 5.71
C GLY A 171 -2.28 -1.14 4.73
N LEU A 172 -2.02 0.18 4.88
CA LEU A 172 -2.51 1.20 3.94
C LEU A 172 -1.90 1.01 2.54
N LEU A 173 -0.60 0.73 2.46
CA LEU A 173 0.07 0.44 1.19
C LEU A 173 -0.52 -0.81 0.53
N LEU A 174 -0.77 -1.86 1.31
CA LEU A 174 -1.38 -3.10 0.82
C LEU A 174 -2.78 -2.85 0.24
N LEU A 175 -3.61 -2.03 0.92
CA LEU A 175 -4.92 -1.63 0.41
C LEU A 175 -4.83 -0.76 -0.85
N ALA A 176 -3.82 0.07 -0.95
CA ALA A 176 -3.64 0.95 -2.09
C ALA A 176 -3.08 0.22 -3.32
N CYS A 177 -2.29 -0.84 -3.12
CA CYS A 177 -1.73 -1.68 -4.18
C CYS A 177 -2.63 -2.87 -4.54
N ASP A 178 -3.83 -2.95 -3.97
CA ASP A 178 -4.77 -4.04 -4.19
C ASP A 178 -5.15 -4.19 -5.67
N SER A 179 -4.99 -5.41 -6.17
CA SER A 179 -5.36 -5.79 -7.54
C SER A 179 -6.86 -5.61 -7.83
N ALA A 180 -7.73 -5.79 -6.83
CA ALA A 180 -9.18 -5.59 -6.99
C ALA A 180 -9.56 -4.13 -7.26
N SER A 181 -8.66 -3.18 -7.00
CA SER A 181 -8.91 -1.75 -7.20
C SER A 181 -8.32 -1.20 -8.50
N ARG A 182 -7.88 -2.06 -9.41
CA ARG A 182 -7.21 -1.65 -10.66
C ARG A 182 -8.11 -0.86 -11.60
N SER A 183 -7.50 0.12 -12.29
CA SER A 183 -8.10 0.70 -13.48
C SER A 183 -8.11 -0.33 -14.63
N PRO A 184 -9.17 -0.39 -15.45
CA PRO A 184 -9.17 -1.19 -16.68
C PRO A 184 -8.02 -0.82 -17.62
N ASN A 185 -7.47 0.37 -17.49
CA ASN A 185 -6.39 0.90 -18.30
C ASN A 185 -4.99 0.70 -17.64
N ASP A 186 -4.89 -0.04 -16.53
CA ASP A 186 -3.63 -0.30 -15.87
C ASP A 186 -2.76 -1.26 -16.70
N PRO A 187 -1.57 -0.83 -17.16
CA PRO A 187 -0.67 -1.67 -17.95
C PRO A 187 -0.08 -2.84 -17.15
N CYS A 188 -0.13 -2.79 -15.81
CA CYS A 188 0.34 -3.86 -14.92
C CYS A 188 -0.70 -4.96 -14.70
N ALA A 189 -1.53 -5.27 -15.70
CA ALA A 189 -2.69 -6.13 -15.60
C ALA A 189 -2.39 -7.61 -15.21
N SER A 190 -1.17 -8.06 -15.29
CA SER A 190 -0.78 -9.47 -15.14
C SER A 190 0.14 -9.69 -13.94
N SER A 191 -0.34 -9.60 -12.71
CA SER A 191 0.54 -9.93 -11.58
C SER A 191 -0.16 -10.79 -10.54
N ASP A 192 0.58 -11.76 -10.03
CA ASP A 192 0.20 -12.64 -8.96
C ASP A 192 0.19 -11.90 -7.61
N ALA A 193 -0.46 -12.50 -6.60
CA ALA A 193 -0.50 -11.94 -5.24
C ALA A 193 0.89 -11.71 -4.63
N ALA A 194 1.88 -12.49 -5.02
CA ALA A 194 3.28 -12.31 -4.59
C ALA A 194 3.89 -11.01 -5.15
N ASP A 195 3.53 -10.62 -6.38
CA ASP A 195 3.95 -9.34 -6.96
C ASP A 195 3.28 -8.16 -6.24
N ASP A 196 2.03 -8.32 -5.76
CA ASP A 196 1.34 -7.31 -4.97
C ASP A 196 2.06 -7.01 -3.64
N GLU A 197 2.59 -8.03 -2.97
CA GLU A 197 3.37 -7.86 -1.74
C GLU A 197 4.67 -7.10 -1.99
N GLU A 198 5.43 -7.48 -3.02
CA GLU A 198 6.67 -6.79 -3.37
C GLU A 198 6.41 -5.33 -3.76
N ARG A 199 5.31 -5.07 -4.49
CA ARG A 199 4.85 -3.71 -4.84
C ARG A 199 4.47 -2.86 -3.63
N CYS A 200 4.11 -3.47 -2.52
CA CYS A 200 3.86 -2.78 -1.25
C CYS A 200 5.14 -2.63 -0.42
N PHE A 201 6.01 -3.62 -0.47
CA PHE A 201 7.23 -3.68 0.32
C PHE A 201 8.20 -2.54 -0.01
N TRP A 202 8.54 -2.34 -1.28
CA TRP A 202 9.50 -1.31 -1.66
C TRP A 202 9.01 0.12 -1.38
N PRO A 203 7.74 0.49 -1.60
CA PRO A 203 7.16 1.73 -1.10
C PRO A 203 7.23 1.89 0.43
N LEU A 204 7.05 0.82 1.20
CA LEU A 204 7.24 0.86 2.65
C LEU A 204 8.70 1.21 3.00
N VAL A 205 9.66 0.52 2.38
CA VAL A 205 11.10 0.79 2.56
C VAL A 205 11.42 2.24 2.20
N ALA A 206 10.92 2.74 1.07
CA ALA A 206 11.14 4.11 0.64
C ALA A 206 10.49 5.13 1.58
N THR A 207 9.31 4.84 2.12
CA THR A 207 8.64 5.70 3.11
C THR A 207 9.41 5.71 4.42
N ALA A 208 9.91 4.57 4.85
CA ALA A 208 10.67 4.47 6.10
C ALA A 208 12.05 5.10 6.01
N ARG A 209 12.81 4.81 4.95
CA ARG A 209 14.24 5.15 4.80
C ARG A 209 14.51 6.29 3.83
N GLY A 210 13.49 6.75 3.10
CA GLY A 210 13.64 7.81 2.11
C GLY A 210 14.06 9.13 2.74
N PRO A 211 14.95 9.90 2.07
CA PRO A 211 15.53 11.12 2.64
C PRO A 211 14.49 12.22 2.92
N ARG A 212 13.30 12.12 2.35
CA ARG A 212 12.20 13.06 2.57
C ARG A 212 11.28 12.69 3.71
N THR A 213 10.95 11.42 3.80
CA THR A 213 9.97 10.95 4.80
C THR A 213 10.65 10.59 6.10
N ARG A 214 11.82 9.93 6.03
CA ARG A 214 12.64 9.56 7.18
C ARG A 214 11.82 9.02 8.36
N LEU A 215 10.74 8.31 8.05
CA LEU A 215 9.81 7.80 9.07
C LEU A 215 10.52 6.92 10.09
N ARG A 216 11.54 6.21 9.65
CA ARG A 216 12.40 5.38 10.50
C ARG A 216 13.06 6.16 11.64
N ASP A 217 13.42 7.43 11.40
CA ASP A 217 14.09 8.25 12.42
C ASP A 217 13.17 8.55 13.61
N LEU A 218 11.85 8.45 13.44
CA LEU A 218 10.88 8.57 14.53
C LEU A 218 10.86 7.33 15.45
N TYR A 219 11.40 6.22 14.96
CA TYR A 219 11.41 4.94 15.65
C TYR A 219 12.79 4.60 16.24
N LEU A 220 13.85 5.25 15.79
CA LEU A 220 15.17 5.09 16.34
C LEU A 220 15.27 5.84 17.69
N PRO A 221 16.00 5.30 18.67
CA PRO A 221 16.32 6.06 19.87
C PRO A 221 16.98 7.38 19.48
N SER A 222 16.50 8.49 20.04
CA SER A 222 17.18 9.78 19.91
C SER A 222 18.56 9.65 20.54
N MET A 223 19.61 9.79 19.72
CA MET A 223 20.97 9.90 20.22
C MET A 223 21.15 11.20 21.00
#